data_e3d18cf772623908bd026438fd5fa48f
#
_entry.id   e3d18cf772623908bd026438fd5fa48f
#
_cell.length_a   1.000
_cell.length_b   1.000
_cell.length_c   1.000
_cell.angle_alpha   90.00
_cell.angle_beta   90.00
_cell.angle_gamma   90.00
#
_symmetry.space_group_name_H-M   'P 1'
#
loop_
_entity.id
_entity.type
_entity.pdbx_description
1 polymer ?
#
loop_
_entity_poly.entity_id
_entity_poly.type
_entity_poly.pdbx_seq_one_letter_code
_entity_poly.pdbx_strand_id
1 'polypeptide(L)'
;MRKLQPNSPKKPIHTGKPCPRCKTGRLSKDGFTTGPARKQRWVCKTKDGHGKVIYCYTTTDPDLPYVNTQSGAPAEGDKNPQFRRPLGGIKRFVITSAQNATPIHQDFFKSLKQYCAFNDAELVVIPIRYKNPTSRWTKSQINAELWAQELDPHLYNQRKKLNDNLVLLGDVKTRPTATKPLSAFESMSGGESAILGHTKLQLLTVPTPQGQYPKILTTTGAVTVKNYTDSKAGKLGEFHHTLGACAVDISGKKFFMRQINAQNDGSFIDLQYEYRPEEVYHAEPALALVLGDTHRKFIDPRVQSATFGPGGMVERLDPEHLVFHDLHDGYAENPHHRKDPFVKLAKKNAKYDNVEKEVVDDISWLQKHVGDRKGVIVSGNHDNFLWRYIADMDWKEDLENAAFYLATALMMVESTRMTLSGSATDDPFFYWVNKLKGNSNLRCLRRDESFELGNIELSMHGDQGPNGARGSRQNLRRVGVKSIIGHSHSPGIEEGCMQVGTSTPLKLEYNSGPSSWLNCHAILYANGKRSLLP
;
A
#
# COMPACT_ATOMS: atom_id res chain seq x y z
N MET A 1 59.12 -5.73 -43.08
CA MET A 1 57.68 -6.09 -43.37
C MET A 1 57.42 -7.47 -42.80
N ARG A 2 56.74 -7.55 -41.63
CA ARG A 2 56.30 -8.82 -41.04
C ARG A 2 54.89 -9.12 -41.57
N LYS A 3 54.77 -10.24 -42.30
CA LYS A 3 53.47 -10.75 -42.78
C LYS A 3 52.64 -11.17 -41.56
N LEU A 4 51.47 -10.55 -41.41
CA LEU A 4 50.43 -11.00 -40.47
C LEU A 4 49.84 -12.29 -41.01
N GLN A 5 49.97 -13.36 -40.23
CA GLN A 5 49.23 -14.61 -40.48
C GLN A 5 47.75 -14.41 -40.16
N PRO A 6 46.83 -14.98 -40.93
CA PRO A 6 45.39 -14.91 -40.65
C PRO A 6 45.08 -15.66 -39.37
N ASN A 7 44.44 -14.95 -38.44
CA ASN A 7 43.91 -15.52 -37.20
C ASN A 7 42.98 -16.71 -37.53
N SER A 8 43.35 -17.90 -37.11
CA SER A 8 42.44 -19.05 -37.06
C SER A 8 41.20 -18.68 -36.24
N PRO A 9 39.98 -19.08 -36.61
CA PRO A 9 38.77 -18.77 -35.89
C PRO A 9 38.87 -19.39 -34.49
N LYS A 10 38.93 -18.54 -33.45
CA LYS A 10 38.94 -18.98 -32.06
C LYS A 10 37.68 -19.82 -31.82
N LYS A 11 37.85 -21.08 -31.38
CA LYS A 11 36.70 -21.92 -30.99
C LYS A 11 35.84 -21.18 -29.99
N PRO A 12 34.51 -21.16 -30.14
CA PRO A 12 33.63 -20.49 -29.20
C PRO A 12 33.77 -21.11 -27.80
N ILE A 13 33.93 -20.26 -26.80
CA ILE A 13 34.01 -20.73 -25.40
C ILE A 13 32.58 -21.01 -24.94
N HIS A 14 32.26 -22.27 -24.69
CA HIS A 14 30.97 -22.71 -24.17
C HIS A 14 30.93 -22.62 -22.63
N THR A 15 29.78 -22.34 -22.03
CA THR A 15 29.57 -22.45 -20.59
C THR A 15 29.56 -23.92 -20.12
N GLY A 16 29.45 -24.88 -21.04
CA GLY A 16 29.13 -26.25 -20.73
C GLY A 16 27.63 -26.50 -20.48
N LYS A 17 26.85 -25.47 -20.25
CA LYS A 17 25.41 -25.58 -19.97
C LYS A 17 24.61 -25.83 -21.23
N PRO A 18 23.62 -26.76 -21.21
CA PRO A 18 22.70 -26.95 -22.32
C PRO A 18 21.87 -25.70 -22.56
N CYS A 19 21.47 -25.49 -23.79
CA CYS A 19 20.53 -24.40 -24.11
C CYS A 19 19.18 -24.68 -23.44
N PRO A 20 18.68 -23.78 -22.60
CA PRO A 20 17.43 -24.02 -21.89
C PRO A 20 16.21 -24.08 -22.81
N ARG A 21 16.31 -23.54 -24.04
CA ARG A 21 15.22 -23.57 -25.04
C ARG A 21 15.19 -24.87 -25.82
N CYS A 22 16.29 -25.24 -26.52
CA CYS A 22 16.30 -26.43 -27.38
C CYS A 22 16.84 -27.69 -26.69
N LYS A 23 17.42 -27.57 -25.50
CA LYS A 23 18.04 -28.61 -24.67
C LYS A 23 19.18 -29.39 -25.35
N THR A 24 19.31 -29.33 -26.68
CA THR A 24 20.33 -30.04 -27.49
C THR A 24 21.56 -29.18 -27.77
N GLY A 25 21.41 -27.87 -27.92
CA GLY A 25 22.52 -26.95 -28.11
C GLY A 25 23.14 -26.48 -26.80
N ARG A 26 24.33 -25.84 -26.89
CA ARG A 26 25.04 -25.28 -25.73
C ARG A 26 25.18 -23.77 -25.87
N LEU A 27 25.16 -23.05 -24.73
CA LEU A 27 25.40 -21.62 -24.70
C LEU A 27 26.91 -21.32 -24.91
N SER A 28 27.20 -20.44 -25.85
CA SER A 28 28.54 -19.94 -26.16
C SER A 28 28.62 -18.43 -26.03
N LYS A 29 29.79 -17.92 -25.69
CA LYS A 29 30.03 -16.47 -25.66
C LYS A 29 29.90 -15.84 -27.06
N ASP A 30 29.16 -14.73 -27.16
CA ASP A 30 28.94 -14.01 -28.43
C ASP A 30 29.05 -12.49 -28.23
N GLY A 31 30.22 -12.05 -27.77
CA GLY A 31 30.49 -10.63 -27.51
C GLY A 31 29.78 -10.07 -26.28
N PHE A 32 29.68 -8.76 -26.24
CA PHE A 32 29.13 -8.01 -25.12
C PHE A 32 27.92 -7.18 -25.55
N THR A 33 27.10 -6.79 -24.61
CA THR A 33 26.03 -5.80 -24.83
C THR A 33 26.62 -4.44 -25.16
N THR A 34 25.90 -3.63 -25.94
CA THR A 34 26.22 -2.22 -26.18
C THR A 34 25.79 -1.36 -25.00
N GLY A 35 26.62 -0.42 -24.55
CA GLY A 35 26.32 0.49 -23.45
C GLY A 35 27.41 0.52 -22.35
N PRO A 36 27.34 1.44 -21.39
CA PRO A 36 28.36 1.63 -20.35
C PRO A 36 28.54 0.42 -19.42
N ALA A 37 27.49 -0.37 -19.19
CA ALA A 37 27.57 -1.61 -18.43
C ALA A 37 27.65 -2.82 -19.37
N ARG A 38 28.81 -3.06 -19.95
CA ARG A 38 29.04 -4.17 -20.87
C ARG A 38 28.86 -5.51 -20.16
N LYS A 39 27.80 -6.27 -20.48
CA LYS A 39 27.58 -7.64 -20.00
C LYS A 39 27.94 -8.65 -21.09
N GLN A 40 28.55 -9.77 -20.68
CA GLN A 40 28.82 -10.88 -21.60
C GLN A 40 27.50 -11.41 -22.16
N ARG A 41 27.41 -11.48 -23.49
CA ARG A 41 26.29 -12.10 -24.19
C ARG A 41 26.57 -13.58 -24.44
N TRP A 42 25.58 -14.42 -24.16
CA TRP A 42 25.58 -15.85 -24.38
C TRP A 42 24.51 -16.22 -25.39
N VAL A 43 24.84 -17.06 -26.36
CA VAL A 43 23.92 -17.46 -27.41
C VAL A 43 23.99 -18.97 -27.67
N CYS A 44 22.86 -19.52 -28.02
CA CYS A 44 22.78 -20.83 -28.65
C CYS A 44 22.55 -20.66 -30.15
N LYS A 45 23.48 -21.16 -30.94
CA LYS A 45 23.40 -21.14 -32.42
C LYS A 45 23.01 -22.53 -32.91
N THR A 46 21.96 -22.60 -33.71
CA THR A 46 21.51 -23.82 -34.43
C THR A 46 21.50 -23.55 -35.92
N LYS A 47 21.43 -24.61 -36.73
CA LYS A 47 21.23 -24.46 -38.18
C LYS A 47 19.76 -24.75 -38.53
N ASP A 48 19.16 -24.00 -39.42
CA ASP A 48 17.87 -24.31 -39.97
C ASP A 48 17.95 -25.47 -41.01
N GLY A 49 16.83 -25.89 -41.55
CA GLY A 49 16.75 -26.96 -42.53
C GLY A 49 17.53 -26.69 -43.84
N HIS A 50 18.01 -25.47 -44.05
CA HIS A 50 18.82 -25.04 -45.20
C HIS A 50 20.29 -24.80 -44.81
N GLY A 51 20.70 -25.20 -43.59
CA GLY A 51 22.08 -25.05 -43.11
C GLY A 51 22.45 -23.64 -42.65
N LYS A 52 21.54 -22.66 -42.67
CA LYS A 52 21.78 -21.30 -42.21
C LYS A 52 21.80 -21.24 -40.69
N VAL A 53 22.79 -20.56 -40.14
CA VAL A 53 22.92 -20.36 -38.68
C VAL A 53 21.83 -19.45 -38.17
N ILE A 54 21.01 -19.95 -37.27
CA ILE A 54 19.99 -19.18 -36.55
C ILE A 54 20.31 -19.13 -35.04
N TYR A 55 19.91 -18.04 -34.38
CA TYR A 55 20.05 -17.89 -32.95
C TYR A 55 18.83 -18.49 -32.26
N CYS A 56 19.00 -19.66 -31.64
CA CYS A 56 17.94 -20.33 -30.91
C CYS A 56 17.58 -19.55 -29.62
N TYR A 57 18.61 -19.07 -28.92
CA TYR A 57 18.43 -18.39 -27.64
C TYR A 57 19.58 -17.40 -27.41
N THR A 58 19.28 -16.28 -26.79
CA THR A 58 20.27 -15.26 -26.40
C THR A 58 19.99 -14.77 -24.99
N THR A 59 21.01 -14.72 -24.14
CA THR A 59 20.89 -14.23 -22.76
C THR A 59 22.16 -13.51 -22.33
N THR A 60 22.05 -12.64 -21.35
CA THR A 60 23.20 -12.03 -20.66
C THR A 60 23.48 -12.72 -19.33
N ASP A 61 22.61 -13.63 -18.90
CA ASP A 61 22.78 -14.45 -17.72
C ASP A 61 22.44 -15.92 -18.06
N PRO A 62 23.46 -16.79 -18.17
CA PRO A 62 23.25 -18.18 -18.55
C PRO A 62 22.64 -19.03 -17.41
N ASP A 63 22.53 -18.47 -16.20
CA ASP A 63 21.98 -19.17 -15.03
C ASP A 63 20.49 -18.92 -14.85
N LEU A 64 19.93 -17.92 -15.54
CA LEU A 64 18.51 -17.67 -15.47
C LEU A 64 17.72 -18.78 -16.18
N PRO A 65 16.61 -19.26 -15.59
CA PRO A 65 15.77 -20.26 -16.21
C PRO A 65 15.18 -19.76 -17.54
N TYR A 66 15.12 -20.62 -18.53
CA TYR A 66 14.41 -20.35 -19.76
C TYR A 66 12.90 -20.36 -19.48
N VAL A 67 12.25 -19.26 -19.77
CA VAL A 67 10.81 -19.20 -19.81
C VAL A 67 10.38 -19.42 -21.26
N ASN A 68 9.55 -20.42 -21.48
CA ASN A 68 8.91 -20.59 -22.77
C ASN A 68 7.85 -19.46 -22.94
N THR A 69 8.23 -18.42 -23.66
CA THR A 69 7.37 -17.27 -23.92
C THR A 69 6.52 -17.46 -25.19
N GLN A 70 6.34 -18.69 -25.64
CA GLN A 70 5.60 -18.95 -26.88
C GLN A 70 4.09 -19.13 -26.69
N SER A 71 3.56 -19.02 -25.47
CA SER A 71 2.13 -18.84 -25.32
C SER A 71 1.77 -17.44 -25.81
N GLY A 72 1.11 -17.34 -26.93
CA GLY A 72 0.56 -16.07 -27.41
C GLY A 72 -0.41 -15.49 -26.40
N ALA A 73 -0.49 -14.17 -26.33
CA ALA A 73 -1.61 -13.56 -25.64
C ALA A 73 -2.92 -14.12 -26.22
N PRO A 74 -3.95 -14.35 -25.39
CA PRO A 74 -5.26 -14.67 -25.91
C PRO A 74 -5.64 -13.61 -26.93
N ALA A 75 -6.08 -14.02 -28.10
CA ALA A 75 -6.64 -13.10 -29.07
C ALA A 75 -7.73 -12.26 -28.39
N GLU A 76 -7.84 -11.01 -28.78
CA GLU A 76 -8.87 -10.11 -28.25
C GLU A 76 -10.24 -10.81 -28.37
N GLY A 77 -10.85 -11.21 -27.26
CA GLY A 77 -12.14 -11.90 -27.20
C GLY A 77 -12.10 -13.40 -26.89
N ASP A 78 -10.96 -14.10 -26.99
CA ASP A 78 -10.98 -15.56 -27.08
C ASP A 78 -10.77 -16.37 -25.77
N LYS A 79 -10.37 -15.80 -24.66
CA LYS A 79 -10.25 -16.55 -23.40
C LYS A 79 -10.65 -15.69 -22.21
N ASN A 80 -11.91 -15.78 -21.86
CA ASN A 80 -12.38 -15.34 -20.57
C ASN A 80 -12.17 -16.48 -19.57
N PRO A 81 -11.46 -16.27 -18.45
CA PRO A 81 -11.66 -17.13 -17.29
C PRO A 81 -13.15 -17.17 -17.02
N GLN A 82 -13.74 -18.36 -16.96
CA GLN A 82 -15.13 -18.47 -16.56
C GLN A 82 -15.16 -18.17 -15.08
N PHE A 83 -15.62 -16.97 -14.72
CA PHE A 83 -15.79 -16.61 -13.34
C PHE A 83 -16.70 -17.63 -12.65
N ARG A 84 -16.15 -18.35 -11.68
CA ARG A 84 -16.88 -19.39 -10.95
C ARG A 84 -18.09 -18.80 -10.25
N ARG A 85 -19.13 -19.61 -10.06
CA ARG A 85 -20.25 -19.22 -9.21
C ARG A 85 -19.80 -19.19 -7.76
N PRO A 86 -20.19 -18.17 -6.97
CA PRO A 86 -19.77 -18.05 -5.58
C PRO A 86 -20.38 -19.16 -4.75
N LEU A 87 -19.57 -19.73 -3.84
CA LEU A 87 -20.07 -20.46 -2.69
C LEU A 87 -20.42 -19.45 -1.59
N GLY A 88 -21.63 -19.52 -1.04
CA GLY A 88 -22.03 -18.70 0.10
C GLY A 88 -22.26 -17.20 -0.14
N GLY A 89 -22.49 -16.76 -1.38
CA GLY A 89 -22.86 -15.36 -1.67
C GLY A 89 -21.69 -14.36 -1.74
N ILE A 90 -20.48 -14.74 -1.32
CA ILE A 90 -19.27 -13.92 -1.43
C ILE A 90 -18.43 -14.44 -2.59
N LYS A 91 -18.07 -13.53 -3.52
CA LYS A 91 -17.11 -13.80 -4.59
C LYS A 91 -15.73 -13.32 -4.17
N ARG A 92 -14.73 -14.18 -4.32
CA ARG A 92 -13.34 -13.85 -4.00
C ARG A 92 -12.46 -13.94 -5.23
N PHE A 93 -11.61 -12.93 -5.39
CA PHE A 93 -10.64 -12.86 -6.47
C PHE A 93 -9.27 -12.53 -5.91
N VAL A 94 -8.24 -13.08 -6.55
CA VAL A 94 -6.86 -12.60 -6.42
C VAL A 94 -6.43 -12.09 -7.78
N ILE A 95 -6.20 -10.80 -7.87
CA ILE A 95 -5.91 -10.12 -9.13
C ILE A 95 -4.47 -9.66 -9.11
N THR A 96 -3.67 -10.18 -10.01
CA THR A 96 -2.27 -9.77 -10.21
C THR A 96 -2.04 -9.36 -11.66
N SER A 97 -0.83 -8.99 -12.01
CA SER A 97 -0.45 -8.72 -13.39
C SER A 97 0.81 -9.48 -13.79
N ALA A 98 1.02 -9.62 -15.08
CA ALA A 98 2.22 -10.24 -15.62
C ALA A 98 2.88 -9.32 -16.64
N GLN A 99 4.16 -9.05 -16.46
CA GLN A 99 4.95 -8.25 -17.37
C GLN A 99 5.23 -9.03 -18.67
N ASN A 100 5.08 -8.37 -19.82
CA ASN A 100 5.33 -8.98 -21.12
C ASN A 100 6.77 -9.51 -21.24
N ALA A 101 6.94 -10.66 -21.89
CA ALA A 101 8.22 -11.32 -22.14
C ALA A 101 9.07 -11.48 -20.85
N THR A 102 8.43 -11.89 -19.77
CA THR A 102 9.03 -11.98 -18.43
C THR A 102 8.63 -13.28 -17.75
N PRO A 103 9.58 -14.00 -17.10
CA PRO A 103 9.26 -15.18 -16.30
C PRO A 103 8.38 -14.85 -15.11
N ILE A 104 7.57 -15.83 -14.71
CA ILE A 104 6.86 -15.78 -13.43
C ILE A 104 7.82 -16.05 -12.26
N HIS A 105 7.51 -15.52 -11.11
CA HIS A 105 8.12 -15.94 -9.85
C HIS A 105 7.39 -17.21 -9.40
N GLN A 106 8.03 -18.36 -9.59
CA GLN A 106 7.38 -19.67 -9.43
C GLN A 106 6.78 -19.87 -8.05
N ASP A 107 7.52 -19.54 -7.01
CA ASP A 107 7.06 -19.75 -5.63
C ASP A 107 5.93 -18.79 -5.25
N PHE A 108 5.99 -17.52 -5.68
CA PHE A 108 4.86 -16.62 -5.48
C PHE A 108 3.60 -17.08 -6.23
N PHE A 109 3.76 -17.61 -7.44
CA PHE A 109 2.63 -18.17 -8.19
C PHE A 109 2.01 -19.38 -7.47
N LYS A 110 2.82 -20.27 -6.88
CA LYS A 110 2.32 -21.37 -6.05
C LYS A 110 1.59 -20.85 -4.81
N SER A 111 2.16 -19.87 -4.10
CA SER A 111 1.50 -19.25 -2.93
C SER A 111 0.16 -18.60 -3.28
N LEU A 112 0.04 -17.96 -4.46
CA LEU A 112 -1.24 -17.46 -4.96
C LEU A 112 -2.25 -18.59 -5.23
N LYS A 113 -1.80 -19.74 -5.72
CA LYS A 113 -2.67 -20.92 -5.89
C LYS A 113 -3.13 -21.48 -4.54
N GLN A 114 -2.23 -21.53 -3.54
CA GLN A 114 -2.61 -21.91 -2.16
C GLN A 114 -3.67 -20.97 -1.59
N TYR A 115 -3.47 -19.64 -1.79
CA TYR A 115 -4.48 -18.66 -1.39
C TYR A 115 -5.84 -18.93 -2.05
N CYS A 116 -5.84 -19.18 -3.35
CA CYS A 116 -7.07 -19.45 -4.10
C CYS A 116 -7.78 -20.72 -3.62
N ALA A 117 -7.02 -21.77 -3.37
CA ALA A 117 -7.57 -23.05 -2.86
C ALA A 117 -8.15 -22.88 -1.45
N PHE A 118 -7.41 -22.19 -0.57
CA PHE A 118 -7.81 -22.00 0.82
C PHE A 118 -9.04 -21.09 0.98
N ASN A 119 -9.15 -20.04 0.15
CA ASN A 119 -10.20 -19.03 0.25
C ASN A 119 -11.36 -19.23 -0.74
N ASP A 120 -11.35 -20.28 -1.56
CA ASP A 120 -12.26 -20.44 -2.71
C ASP A 120 -12.26 -19.19 -3.61
N ALA A 121 -11.06 -18.71 -3.95
CA ALA A 121 -10.84 -17.50 -4.73
C ALA A 121 -10.44 -17.85 -6.17
N GLU A 122 -10.76 -16.95 -7.10
CA GLU A 122 -10.35 -17.04 -8.50
C GLU A 122 -9.11 -16.19 -8.76
N LEU A 123 -8.07 -16.81 -9.36
CA LEU A 123 -6.87 -16.10 -9.78
C LEU A 123 -7.10 -15.46 -11.14
N VAL A 124 -6.90 -14.14 -11.20
CA VAL A 124 -6.97 -13.35 -12.43
C VAL A 124 -5.63 -12.66 -12.66
N VAL A 125 -5.07 -12.83 -13.84
CA VAL A 125 -3.78 -12.22 -14.23
C VAL A 125 -4.01 -11.24 -15.37
N ILE A 126 -3.78 -9.96 -15.13
CA ILE A 126 -3.86 -8.91 -16.15
C ILE A 126 -2.54 -8.89 -16.94
N PRO A 127 -2.56 -9.20 -18.23
CA PRO A 127 -1.36 -9.12 -19.05
C PRO A 127 -0.96 -7.65 -19.29
N ILE A 128 0.25 -7.26 -18.86
CA ILE A 128 0.81 -5.95 -19.20
C ILE A 128 1.32 -5.99 -20.63
N ARG A 129 0.45 -5.67 -21.58
CA ARG A 129 0.65 -5.81 -23.03
C ARG A 129 1.58 -4.76 -23.65
N TYR A 130 2.18 -3.91 -22.85
CA TYR A 130 3.16 -2.95 -23.33
C TYR A 130 4.44 -3.67 -23.76
N LYS A 131 4.95 -3.34 -24.96
CA LYS A 131 6.28 -3.82 -25.37
C LYS A 131 7.27 -3.54 -24.25
N ASN A 132 8.01 -4.57 -23.86
CA ASN A 132 9.06 -4.40 -22.88
C ASN A 132 10.42 -4.19 -23.58
N PRO A 133 10.75 -2.96 -24.02
CA PRO A 133 12.04 -2.68 -24.68
C PRO A 133 13.20 -2.88 -23.73
N THR A 134 12.90 -3.02 -22.44
CA THR A 134 13.86 -3.24 -21.36
C THR A 134 13.97 -4.70 -20.96
N SER A 135 13.32 -5.64 -21.70
CA SER A 135 13.41 -7.06 -21.38
C SER A 135 14.84 -7.58 -21.50
N ARG A 136 15.27 -8.33 -20.49
CA ARG A 136 16.52 -9.11 -20.52
C ARG A 136 16.38 -10.38 -21.33
N TRP A 137 15.16 -10.85 -21.59
CA TRP A 137 14.85 -12.16 -22.15
C TRP A 137 14.69 -12.16 -23.66
N THR A 138 14.12 -11.08 -24.21
CA THR A 138 13.95 -10.91 -25.65
C THR A 138 14.39 -9.53 -26.07
N LYS A 139 15.41 -9.43 -26.90
CA LYS A 139 15.79 -8.17 -27.55
C LYS A 139 14.96 -7.85 -28.76
N SER A 140 14.37 -8.83 -29.28
CA SER A 140 13.68 -8.62 -30.51
C SER A 140 12.27 -8.48 -30.21
N GLN A 141 11.98 -8.03 -30.87
CA GLN A 141 11.23 -8.45 -31.95
C GLN A 141 9.87 -8.17 -31.60
N ILE A 142 9.53 -7.24 -32.15
CA ILE A 142 8.40 -7.54 -32.87
C ILE A 142 7.25 -7.61 -31.91
N ASN A 143 6.37 -6.91 -31.96
CA ASN A 143 4.93 -6.89 -31.67
C ASN A 143 4.30 -8.14 -30.99
N ALA A 144 5.08 -9.17 -30.61
CA ALA A 144 4.60 -10.36 -29.95
C ALA A 144 4.36 -10.09 -28.46
N GLU A 145 3.16 -10.35 -28.02
CA GLU A 145 2.75 -10.35 -26.63
C GLU A 145 2.92 -11.77 -26.09
N LEU A 146 3.87 -11.99 -25.15
CA LEU A 146 4.28 -13.31 -24.69
C LEU A 146 4.27 -13.39 -23.17
N TRP A 147 3.64 -14.42 -22.63
CA TRP A 147 3.63 -14.75 -21.21
C TRP A 147 4.04 -16.20 -20.98
N ALA A 148 4.32 -16.55 -19.72
CA ALA A 148 4.57 -17.93 -19.34
C ALA A 148 3.31 -18.77 -19.55
N GLN A 149 3.47 -19.97 -20.08
CA GLN A 149 2.35 -20.85 -20.44
C GLN A 149 1.46 -21.20 -19.22
N GLU A 150 2.06 -21.26 -18.03
CA GLU A 150 1.36 -21.52 -16.78
C GLU A 150 0.30 -20.47 -16.44
N LEU A 151 0.42 -19.27 -17.01
CA LEU A 151 -0.53 -18.18 -16.82
C LEU A 151 -1.73 -18.24 -17.77
N ASP A 152 -1.68 -19.02 -18.86
CA ASP A 152 -2.71 -19.06 -19.89
C ASP A 152 -4.15 -19.24 -19.34
N PRO A 153 -4.39 -20.13 -18.33
CA PRO A 153 -5.72 -20.30 -17.77
C PRO A 153 -6.24 -19.09 -16.96
N HIS A 154 -5.35 -18.18 -16.59
CA HIS A 154 -5.61 -17.06 -15.69
C HIS A 154 -5.55 -15.70 -16.36
N LEU A 155 -5.06 -15.62 -17.62
CA LEU A 155 -4.91 -14.36 -18.35
C LEU A 155 -6.27 -13.74 -18.68
N TYR A 156 -6.43 -12.45 -18.33
CA TYR A 156 -7.65 -11.70 -18.60
C TYR A 156 -7.33 -10.29 -19.10
N ASN A 157 -7.66 -9.96 -20.32
CA ASN A 157 -7.30 -8.73 -21.01
C ASN A 157 -8.49 -7.84 -21.42
N GLN A 158 -9.62 -8.03 -20.79
CA GLN A 158 -10.83 -7.26 -21.08
C GLN A 158 -11.25 -6.38 -19.89
N ARG A 159 -12.10 -5.41 -20.16
CA ARG A 159 -12.79 -4.64 -19.12
C ARG A 159 -13.97 -5.44 -18.58
N LYS A 160 -14.08 -5.54 -17.25
CA LYS A 160 -15.20 -6.26 -16.62
C LYS A 160 -15.64 -5.61 -15.32
N LYS A 161 -16.93 -5.40 -15.18
CA LYS A 161 -17.53 -5.10 -13.88
C LYS A 161 -17.54 -6.36 -13.02
N LEU A 162 -16.89 -6.28 -11.86
CA LEU A 162 -16.90 -7.35 -10.86
C LEU A 162 -18.17 -7.25 -10.00
N ASN A 163 -18.61 -6.02 -9.71
CA ASN A 163 -19.93 -5.67 -9.20
C ASN A 163 -20.32 -4.26 -9.68
N ASP A 164 -21.41 -3.69 -9.12
CA ASP A 164 -21.88 -2.35 -9.52
C ASP A 164 -20.88 -1.22 -9.23
N ASN A 165 -19.96 -1.42 -8.27
CA ASN A 165 -19.04 -0.40 -7.77
C ASN A 165 -17.56 -0.68 -8.06
N LEU A 166 -17.23 -1.80 -8.73
CA LEU A 166 -15.85 -2.20 -9.00
C LEU A 166 -15.69 -2.74 -10.42
N VAL A 167 -14.74 -2.17 -11.16
CA VAL A 167 -14.39 -2.59 -12.52
C VAL A 167 -12.92 -3.04 -12.60
N LEU A 168 -12.68 -4.12 -13.33
CA LEU A 168 -11.36 -4.57 -13.75
C LEU A 168 -11.01 -3.92 -15.09
N LEU A 169 -9.88 -3.20 -15.17
CA LEU A 169 -9.38 -2.56 -16.38
C LEU A 169 -8.30 -3.41 -17.06
N GLY A 170 -8.65 -4.65 -17.43
CA GLY A 170 -7.73 -5.58 -18.10
C GLY A 170 -7.41 -5.19 -19.55
N ASP A 171 -8.26 -4.37 -20.17
CA ASP A 171 -8.10 -3.86 -21.54
C ASP A 171 -7.02 -2.77 -21.69
N VAL A 172 -6.54 -2.21 -20.58
CA VAL A 172 -5.60 -1.09 -20.60
C VAL A 172 -4.16 -1.57 -20.77
N LYS A 173 -3.43 -0.97 -21.72
CA LYS A 173 -1.99 -1.20 -21.91
C LYS A 173 -1.19 -0.27 -21.00
N THR A 174 -0.61 -0.81 -19.95
CA THR A 174 0.21 -0.03 -19.01
C THR A 174 1.70 -0.19 -19.31
N ARG A 175 2.46 0.89 -19.09
CA ARG A 175 3.91 0.89 -19.23
C ARG A 175 4.56 0.49 -17.90
N PRO A 176 5.33 -0.62 -17.83
CA PRO A 176 5.90 -1.11 -16.55
C PRO A 176 6.80 -0.11 -15.80
N THR A 177 7.35 0.86 -16.51
CA THR A 177 8.20 1.92 -15.94
C THR A 177 7.46 3.22 -15.66
N ALA A 178 6.12 3.24 -15.73
CA ALA A 178 5.35 4.43 -15.39
C ALA A 178 5.54 4.81 -13.92
N THR A 179 5.85 6.08 -13.67
CA THR A 179 6.05 6.60 -12.30
C THR A 179 4.72 6.77 -11.56
N LYS A 180 3.67 7.16 -12.28
CA LYS A 180 2.30 7.34 -11.76
C LYS A 180 1.31 6.53 -12.62
N PRO A 181 1.23 5.22 -12.43
CA PRO A 181 0.44 4.34 -13.28
C PRO A 181 -1.07 4.61 -13.27
N LEU A 182 -1.61 5.22 -12.22
CA LEU A 182 -3.04 5.54 -12.09
C LEU A 182 -3.40 6.96 -12.57
N SER A 183 -2.43 7.77 -13.00
CA SER A 183 -2.70 9.13 -13.46
C SER A 183 -3.61 9.15 -14.68
N ALA A 184 -4.62 10.01 -14.66
CA ALA A 184 -5.64 10.19 -15.70
C ALA A 184 -6.63 9.01 -15.86
N PHE A 185 -6.66 8.06 -14.92
CA PHE A 185 -7.66 6.98 -14.92
C PHE A 185 -8.91 7.31 -14.10
N GLU A 186 -8.93 8.45 -13.42
CA GLU A 186 -10.02 8.86 -12.53
C GLU A 186 -11.38 8.91 -13.25
N SER A 187 -11.39 9.30 -14.52
CA SER A 187 -12.61 9.36 -15.33
C SER A 187 -12.88 8.10 -16.15
N MET A 188 -11.86 7.26 -16.42
CA MET A 188 -12.02 6.08 -17.28
C MET A 188 -12.91 4.99 -16.69
N SER A 189 -13.00 4.91 -15.38
CA SER A 189 -13.83 3.94 -14.66
C SER A 189 -15.26 4.45 -14.41
N GLY A 190 -15.61 5.66 -14.87
CA GLY A 190 -16.91 6.27 -14.57
C GLY A 190 -17.06 6.53 -13.08
N GLY A 191 -18.18 6.10 -12.50
CA GLY A 191 -18.42 6.17 -11.05
C GLY A 191 -17.81 5.04 -10.24
N GLU A 192 -17.33 3.98 -10.89
CA GLU A 192 -16.83 2.77 -10.23
C GLU A 192 -15.37 2.90 -9.79
N SER A 193 -15.02 2.21 -8.72
CA SER A 193 -13.65 1.89 -8.35
C SER A 193 -13.00 1.00 -9.41
N ALA A 194 -11.66 1.02 -9.52
CA ALA A 194 -11.00 0.25 -10.56
C ALA A 194 -9.69 -0.41 -10.12
N ILE A 195 -9.41 -1.57 -10.71
CA ILE A 195 -8.16 -2.30 -10.58
C ILE A 195 -7.46 -2.32 -11.93
N LEU A 196 -6.19 -1.90 -11.94
CA LEU A 196 -5.33 -1.80 -13.11
C LEU A 196 -4.10 -2.69 -12.97
N GLY A 197 -3.76 -3.45 -14.00
CA GLY A 197 -2.54 -4.26 -14.02
C GLY A 197 -1.28 -3.40 -14.12
N HIS A 198 -0.39 -3.44 -13.11
CA HIS A 198 0.89 -2.74 -13.14
C HIS A 198 1.86 -3.33 -12.12
N THR A 199 3.17 -3.33 -12.43
CA THR A 199 4.22 -3.87 -11.57
C THR A 199 4.50 -3.05 -10.31
N LYS A 200 4.20 -1.75 -10.32
CA LYS A 200 4.32 -0.85 -9.18
C LYS A 200 2.98 -0.79 -8.44
N LEU A 201 3.04 -0.87 -7.12
CA LEU A 201 1.86 -0.69 -6.28
C LEU A 201 1.55 0.80 -6.10
N GLN A 202 0.32 1.19 -6.41
CA GLN A 202 -0.24 2.52 -6.17
C GLN A 202 -1.72 2.39 -5.80
N LEU A 203 -2.21 3.24 -4.90
CA LEU A 203 -3.62 3.36 -4.58
C LEU A 203 -3.98 4.83 -4.43
N LEU A 204 -5.08 5.22 -5.06
CA LEU A 204 -5.64 6.57 -4.99
C LEU A 204 -7.13 6.48 -4.64
N THR A 205 -7.58 7.36 -3.76
CA THR A 205 -9.01 7.65 -3.58
C THR A 205 -9.39 8.84 -4.46
N VAL A 206 -10.55 8.77 -5.07
CA VAL A 206 -11.07 9.81 -6.00
C VAL A 206 -12.27 10.47 -5.34
N PRO A 207 -12.32 11.81 -5.28
CA PRO A 207 -13.47 12.52 -4.75
C PRO A 207 -14.77 12.14 -5.47
N THR A 208 -15.79 11.76 -4.72
CA THR A 208 -17.13 11.45 -5.21
C THR A 208 -18.16 12.36 -4.55
N PRO A 209 -19.29 12.67 -5.20
CA PRO A 209 -20.38 13.39 -4.55
C PRO A 209 -20.81 12.72 -3.25
N GLN A 210 -21.20 13.51 -2.26
CA GLN A 210 -21.68 12.99 -0.97
C GLN A 210 -22.85 12.01 -1.17
N GLY A 211 -22.83 10.91 -0.43
CA GLY A 211 -23.83 9.85 -0.50
C GLY A 211 -23.61 8.82 -1.62
N GLN A 212 -22.63 9.02 -2.49
CA GLN A 212 -22.19 7.97 -3.42
C GLN A 212 -21.17 7.02 -2.78
N TYR A 213 -20.98 5.86 -3.41
CA TYR A 213 -19.99 4.90 -2.94
C TYR A 213 -18.57 5.48 -3.11
N PRO A 214 -17.70 5.39 -2.09
CA PRO A 214 -16.33 5.86 -2.19
C PRO A 214 -15.57 5.18 -3.33
N LYS A 215 -14.80 5.94 -4.07
CA LYS A 215 -14.09 5.48 -5.26
C LYS A 215 -12.61 5.32 -5.02
N ILE A 216 -12.10 4.13 -5.34
CA ILE A 216 -10.70 3.74 -5.19
C ILE A 216 -10.15 3.29 -6.54
N LEU A 217 -8.98 3.75 -6.91
CA LEU A 217 -8.18 3.21 -8.00
C LEU A 217 -6.94 2.52 -7.41
N THR A 218 -6.65 1.30 -7.84
CA THR A 218 -5.46 0.57 -7.37
C THR A 218 -4.78 -0.19 -8.49
N THR A 219 -3.47 -0.39 -8.34
CA THR A 219 -2.68 -1.31 -9.15
C THR A 219 -2.45 -2.62 -8.40
N THR A 220 -2.07 -3.65 -9.13
CA THR A 220 -1.99 -5.02 -8.59
C THR A 220 -0.64 -5.43 -8.03
N GLY A 221 0.48 -4.83 -8.49
CA GLY A 221 1.76 -5.52 -8.45
C GLY A 221 1.82 -6.59 -9.55
N ALA A 222 2.83 -7.45 -9.57
CA ALA A 222 3.00 -8.45 -10.61
C ALA A 222 3.45 -9.81 -10.05
N VAL A 223 3.05 -10.89 -10.75
CA VAL A 223 3.52 -12.25 -10.47
C VAL A 223 4.85 -12.58 -11.16
N THR A 224 5.32 -11.69 -12.02
CA THR A 224 6.57 -11.84 -12.77
C THR A 224 7.79 -11.35 -12.00
N VAL A 225 8.95 -11.91 -12.27
CA VAL A 225 10.22 -11.44 -11.70
C VAL A 225 10.60 -10.06 -12.24
N LYS A 226 11.55 -9.39 -11.60
CA LYS A 226 12.08 -8.11 -12.04
C LYS A 226 12.80 -8.25 -13.38
N ASN A 227 12.34 -7.54 -14.39
CA ASN A 227 12.89 -7.61 -15.75
C ASN A 227 13.02 -6.20 -16.37
N TYR A 228 14.11 -5.53 -16.04
CA TYR A 228 14.39 -4.15 -16.46
C TYR A 228 15.83 -3.99 -16.94
N THR A 229 16.08 -3.02 -17.83
CA THR A 229 17.43 -2.62 -18.26
C THR A 229 18.09 -1.70 -17.23
N ASP A 230 19.41 -1.49 -17.40
CA ASP A 230 20.20 -0.60 -16.53
C ASP A 230 19.97 0.89 -16.82
N SER A 231 18.99 1.26 -17.65
CA SER A 231 18.59 2.66 -17.86
C SER A 231 17.99 3.25 -16.59
N LYS A 232 18.02 4.59 -16.44
CA LYS A 232 17.39 5.28 -15.29
C LYS A 232 15.93 4.85 -15.09
N ALA A 233 15.15 4.79 -16.17
CA ALA A 233 13.74 4.35 -16.10
C ALA A 233 13.63 2.87 -15.71
N GLY A 234 14.52 2.03 -16.21
CA GLY A 234 14.58 0.61 -15.85
C GLY A 234 14.94 0.41 -14.38
N LYS A 235 15.92 1.14 -13.86
CA LYS A 235 16.30 1.07 -12.44
C LYS A 235 15.19 1.55 -11.50
N LEU A 236 14.48 2.61 -11.85
CA LEU A 236 13.30 3.06 -11.10
C LEU A 236 12.18 2.02 -11.14
N GLY A 237 11.92 1.43 -12.31
CA GLY A 237 10.95 0.33 -12.45
C GLY A 237 11.33 -0.89 -11.62
N GLU A 238 12.61 -1.29 -11.63
CA GLU A 238 13.14 -2.40 -10.83
C GLU A 238 13.00 -2.16 -9.32
N PHE A 239 13.29 -0.94 -8.87
CA PHE A 239 13.17 -0.53 -7.47
C PHE A 239 11.73 -0.59 -6.96
N HIS A 240 10.77 -0.13 -7.78
CA HIS A 240 9.36 -0.10 -7.41
C HIS A 240 8.58 -1.38 -7.79
N HIS A 241 9.23 -2.34 -8.43
CA HIS A 241 8.57 -3.59 -8.78
C HIS A 241 8.17 -4.36 -7.53
N THR A 242 6.88 -4.65 -7.42
CA THR A 242 6.30 -5.38 -6.29
C THR A 242 5.83 -6.75 -6.77
N LEU A 243 6.36 -7.81 -6.16
CA LEU A 243 5.73 -9.12 -6.21
C LEU A 243 4.43 -9.01 -5.42
N GLY A 244 3.30 -8.95 -6.12
CA GLY A 244 2.07 -8.61 -5.46
C GLY A 244 0.80 -8.93 -6.24
N ALA A 245 -0.30 -8.83 -5.51
CA ALA A 245 -1.65 -8.99 -6.02
C ALA A 245 -2.62 -8.11 -5.21
N CYS A 246 -3.85 -8.03 -5.67
CA CYS A 246 -4.97 -7.44 -4.95
C CYS A 246 -5.94 -8.56 -4.59
N ALA A 247 -6.15 -8.82 -3.30
CA ALA A 247 -7.22 -9.68 -2.81
C ALA A 247 -8.52 -8.89 -2.82
N VAL A 248 -9.59 -9.44 -3.37
CA VAL A 248 -10.89 -8.78 -3.52
C VAL A 248 -11.99 -9.71 -3.04
N ASP A 249 -12.74 -9.25 -2.04
CA ASP A 249 -13.95 -9.91 -1.57
C ASP A 249 -15.18 -9.09 -1.99
N ILE A 250 -16.15 -9.71 -2.65
CA ILE A 250 -17.38 -9.06 -3.15
C ILE A 250 -18.60 -9.64 -2.46
N SER A 251 -19.40 -8.78 -1.86
CA SER A 251 -20.69 -9.10 -1.27
C SER A 251 -21.75 -8.13 -1.77
N GLY A 252 -22.56 -8.55 -2.75
CA GLY A 252 -23.54 -7.70 -3.42
C GLY A 252 -22.87 -6.47 -4.05
N LYS A 253 -23.29 -5.27 -3.61
CA LYS A 253 -22.71 -4.00 -4.07
C LYS A 253 -21.43 -3.60 -3.34
N LYS A 254 -21.11 -4.24 -2.21
CA LYS A 254 -19.90 -3.98 -1.44
C LYS A 254 -18.73 -4.79 -1.98
N PHE A 255 -17.54 -4.26 -1.80
CA PHE A 255 -16.29 -4.95 -2.06
C PHE A 255 -15.24 -4.51 -1.03
N PHE A 256 -14.29 -5.38 -0.75
CA PHE A 256 -13.13 -5.12 0.10
C PHE A 256 -11.88 -5.47 -0.69
N MET A 257 -10.90 -4.58 -0.70
CA MET A 257 -9.65 -4.77 -1.42
C MET A 257 -8.47 -4.68 -0.47
N ARG A 258 -7.55 -5.64 -0.55
CA ARG A 258 -6.30 -5.65 0.22
C ARG A 258 -5.12 -5.89 -0.71
N GLN A 259 -3.98 -5.29 -0.38
CA GLN A 259 -2.76 -5.48 -1.14
C GLN A 259 -2.01 -6.69 -0.60
N ILE A 260 -1.78 -7.68 -1.45
CA ILE A 260 -0.85 -8.78 -1.21
C ILE A 260 0.54 -8.31 -1.64
N ASN A 261 1.50 -8.36 -0.72
CA ASN A 261 2.90 -7.99 -0.93
C ASN A 261 3.78 -9.18 -0.55
N ALA A 262 4.27 -9.92 -1.53
CA ALA A 262 5.09 -11.10 -1.28
C ALA A 262 6.52 -10.74 -0.86
N GLN A 263 7.13 -11.67 -0.14
CA GLN A 263 8.56 -11.70 0.15
C GLN A 263 9.33 -12.25 -1.07
N ASN A 264 10.66 -12.24 -0.98
CA ASN A 264 11.51 -12.72 -2.07
C ASN A 264 11.42 -14.25 -2.28
N ASP A 265 11.01 -14.99 -1.27
CA ASP A 265 10.74 -16.44 -1.33
C ASP A 265 9.35 -16.76 -1.91
N GLY A 266 8.55 -15.73 -2.21
CA GLY A 266 7.21 -15.88 -2.74
C GLY A 266 6.11 -16.03 -1.68
N SER A 267 6.46 -16.11 -0.40
CA SER A 267 5.48 -16.14 0.69
C SER A 267 4.84 -14.77 0.92
N PHE A 268 3.63 -14.74 1.46
CA PHE A 268 2.94 -13.51 1.84
C PHE A 268 1.92 -13.74 2.96
N ILE A 269 1.58 -12.67 3.66
CA ILE A 269 0.53 -12.67 4.68
C ILE A 269 -0.67 -11.88 4.15
N ASP A 270 -1.87 -12.44 4.29
CA ASP A 270 -3.15 -11.74 4.18
C ASP A 270 -4.01 -12.01 5.42
N LEU A 271 -4.31 -10.95 6.16
CA LEU A 271 -4.98 -11.00 7.46
C LEU A 271 -4.25 -11.93 8.45
N GLN A 272 -4.90 -12.98 8.88
CA GLN A 272 -4.40 -13.91 9.90
C GLN A 272 -3.68 -15.15 9.34
N TYR A 273 -3.43 -15.20 8.02
CA TYR A 273 -2.82 -16.36 7.39
C TYR A 273 -1.59 -15.99 6.56
N GLU A 274 -0.55 -16.81 6.68
CA GLU A 274 0.63 -16.79 5.83
C GLU A 274 0.51 -17.88 4.77
N TYR A 275 0.66 -17.48 3.51
CA TYR A 275 0.59 -18.35 2.35
C TYR A 275 2.00 -18.58 1.80
N ARG A 276 2.44 -19.84 1.83
CA ARG A 276 3.69 -20.29 1.28
C ARG A 276 3.46 -21.18 0.06
N PRO A 277 4.49 -21.49 -0.74
CA PRO A 277 4.33 -22.32 -1.94
C PRO A 277 3.67 -23.67 -1.70
N GLU A 278 3.91 -24.29 -0.55
CA GLU A 278 3.48 -25.66 -0.24
C GLU A 278 2.29 -25.69 0.73
N GLU A 279 2.18 -24.76 1.67
CA GLU A 279 1.24 -24.82 2.79
C GLU A 279 0.74 -23.40 3.21
N VAL A 280 -0.34 -23.41 4.00
CA VAL A 280 -0.92 -22.22 4.63
C VAL A 280 -0.78 -22.34 6.14
N TYR A 281 -0.28 -21.29 6.79
CA TYR A 281 -0.07 -21.22 8.23
C TYR A 281 -0.90 -20.10 8.86
N HIS A 282 -1.14 -20.17 10.16
CA HIS A 282 -1.51 -18.97 10.91
C HIS A 282 -0.32 -18.02 10.90
N ALA A 283 -0.57 -16.76 10.59
CA ALA A 283 0.46 -15.74 10.63
C ALA A 283 0.84 -15.41 12.07
N GLU A 284 2.09 -15.00 12.27
CA GLU A 284 2.51 -14.37 13.52
C GLU A 284 1.68 -13.11 13.79
N PRO A 285 1.50 -12.72 15.08
CA PRO A 285 0.85 -11.48 15.45
C PRO A 285 1.37 -10.29 14.65
N ALA A 286 0.50 -9.37 14.27
CA ALA A 286 0.91 -8.20 13.53
C ALA A 286 1.78 -7.28 14.39
N LEU A 287 2.81 -6.64 13.81
CA LEU A 287 3.61 -5.65 14.55
C LEU A 287 2.77 -4.44 14.95
N ALA A 288 1.88 -3.98 14.06
CA ALA A 288 0.99 -2.88 14.38
C ALA A 288 -0.30 -2.91 13.55
N LEU A 289 -1.38 -2.45 14.17
CA LEU A 289 -2.57 -1.95 13.50
C LEU A 289 -2.57 -0.43 13.63
N VAL A 290 -2.41 0.28 12.51
CA VAL A 290 -2.46 1.74 12.43
C VAL A 290 -3.87 2.15 12.07
N LEU A 291 -4.55 2.82 12.98
CA LEU A 291 -5.95 3.19 12.78
C LEU A 291 -6.06 4.41 11.85
N GLY A 292 -7.14 4.46 11.10
CA GLY A 292 -7.58 5.70 10.47
C GLY A 292 -7.84 6.77 11.52
N ASP A 293 -7.69 8.05 11.14
CA ASP A 293 -7.83 9.17 12.06
C ASP A 293 -9.05 8.95 12.96
N THR A 294 -8.79 8.90 14.26
CA THR A 294 -9.73 8.25 15.19
C THR A 294 -10.88 9.18 15.55
N HIS A 295 -10.57 10.47 15.85
CA HIS A 295 -11.57 11.45 16.27
C HIS A 295 -12.61 10.82 17.20
N ARG A 296 -12.15 10.34 18.36
CA ARG A 296 -12.92 9.44 19.23
C ARG A 296 -14.36 9.88 19.49
N LYS A 297 -14.57 11.19 19.61
CA LYS A 297 -15.92 11.76 19.81
C LYS A 297 -16.90 11.40 18.71
N PHE A 298 -16.40 11.29 17.48
CA PHE A 298 -17.19 11.03 16.25
C PHE A 298 -16.91 9.68 15.60
N ILE A 299 -16.29 8.76 16.32
CA ILE A 299 -16.03 7.41 15.76
C ILE A 299 -17.34 6.75 15.30
N ASP A 300 -17.35 6.22 14.08
CA ASP A 300 -18.51 5.47 13.57
C ASP A 300 -18.67 4.17 14.37
N PRO A 301 -19.83 3.91 14.98
CA PRO A 301 -20.05 2.69 15.76
C PRO A 301 -19.81 1.40 14.98
N ARG A 302 -20.03 1.41 13.66
CA ARG A 302 -19.77 0.26 12.78
C ARG A 302 -18.25 0.02 12.64
N VAL A 303 -17.48 1.08 12.46
CA VAL A 303 -16.00 1.02 12.40
C VAL A 303 -15.46 0.57 13.74
N GLN A 304 -15.93 1.15 14.85
CA GLN A 304 -15.54 0.72 16.19
C GLN A 304 -15.81 -0.76 16.42
N SER A 305 -17.01 -1.24 16.06
CA SER A 305 -17.37 -2.66 16.20
C SER A 305 -16.52 -3.57 15.31
N ALA A 306 -16.28 -3.18 14.05
CA ALA A 306 -15.44 -3.96 13.13
C ALA A 306 -13.96 -4.00 13.58
N THR A 307 -13.50 -2.97 14.27
CA THR A 307 -12.10 -2.88 14.73
C THR A 307 -11.92 -3.59 16.08
N PHE A 308 -12.75 -3.27 17.07
CA PHE A 308 -12.56 -3.65 18.48
C PHE A 308 -13.63 -4.62 19.01
N GLY A 309 -14.69 -4.87 18.27
CA GLY A 309 -15.74 -5.78 18.68
C GLY A 309 -15.33 -7.27 18.55
N PRO A 310 -16.16 -8.19 19.08
CA PRO A 310 -15.91 -9.62 18.93
C PRO A 310 -15.75 -10.04 17.45
N GLY A 311 -14.69 -10.79 17.16
CA GLY A 311 -14.30 -11.16 15.80
C GLY A 311 -13.81 -9.99 14.93
N GLY A 312 -13.54 -8.84 15.52
CA GLY A 312 -13.03 -7.65 14.86
C GLY A 312 -11.55 -7.73 14.49
N MET A 313 -11.02 -6.64 13.94
CA MET A 313 -9.64 -6.62 13.43
C MET A 313 -8.61 -6.86 14.54
N VAL A 314 -8.78 -6.25 15.72
CA VAL A 314 -7.85 -6.38 16.84
C VAL A 314 -7.77 -7.82 17.34
N GLU A 315 -8.90 -8.51 17.42
CA GLU A 315 -8.92 -9.92 17.83
C GLU A 315 -8.29 -10.84 16.79
N ARG A 316 -8.60 -10.61 15.50
CA ARG A 316 -8.12 -11.48 14.40
C ARG A 316 -6.65 -11.31 14.07
N LEU A 317 -6.14 -10.07 14.14
CA LEU A 317 -4.79 -9.74 13.72
C LEU A 317 -3.80 -9.76 14.88
N ASP A 318 -4.33 -9.77 16.09
CA ASP A 318 -3.59 -9.73 17.37
C ASP A 318 -2.38 -8.79 17.36
N PRO A 319 -2.57 -7.50 17.03
CA PRO A 319 -1.46 -6.58 16.86
C PRO A 319 -0.75 -6.31 18.19
N GLU A 320 0.59 -6.28 18.16
CA GLU A 320 1.40 -5.91 19.32
C GLU A 320 1.19 -4.43 19.68
N HIS A 321 1.07 -3.58 18.66
CA HIS A 321 0.86 -2.13 18.80
C HIS A 321 -0.44 -1.69 18.15
N LEU A 322 -1.16 -0.80 18.85
CA LEU A 322 -2.25 -0.01 18.27
C LEU A 322 -1.76 1.43 18.12
N VAL A 323 -1.72 1.93 16.90
CA VAL A 323 -1.22 3.28 16.58
C VAL A 323 -2.39 4.17 16.22
N PHE A 324 -2.52 5.29 16.92
CA PHE A 324 -3.64 6.23 16.81
C PHE A 324 -3.18 7.55 16.23
N HIS A 325 -3.89 8.01 15.21
CA HIS A 325 -3.77 9.33 14.60
C HIS A 325 -5.00 10.17 14.97
N ASP A 326 -4.80 11.46 15.30
CA ASP A 326 -5.86 12.39 15.70
C ASP A 326 -6.87 11.71 16.64
N LEU A 327 -6.39 11.19 17.77
CA LEU A 327 -7.24 10.50 18.75
C LEU A 327 -8.25 11.45 19.36
N HIS A 328 -7.77 12.57 19.86
CA HIS A 328 -8.58 13.67 20.38
C HIS A 328 -9.16 14.46 19.20
N ASP A 329 -10.47 14.68 19.21
CA ASP A 329 -11.09 15.53 18.17
C ASP A 329 -10.97 17.01 18.51
N GLY A 330 -10.99 17.32 19.81
CA GLY A 330 -10.95 18.68 20.32
C GLY A 330 -12.19 19.48 19.91
N TYR A 331 -13.35 18.83 19.81
CA TYR A 331 -14.57 19.48 19.34
C TYR A 331 -15.02 20.58 20.33
N ALA A 332 -14.94 20.33 21.63
CA ALA A 332 -15.35 21.30 22.66
C ALA A 332 -14.60 22.62 22.51
N GLU A 333 -13.28 22.57 22.36
CA GLU A 333 -12.38 23.72 22.27
C GLU A 333 -12.00 24.14 20.86
N ASN A 334 -12.57 23.52 19.82
CA ASN A 334 -12.19 23.72 18.44
C ASN A 334 -12.08 25.22 18.08
N PRO A 335 -10.89 25.70 17.70
CA PRO A 335 -10.62 27.12 17.45
C PRO A 335 -11.42 27.67 16.27
N HIS A 336 -11.82 26.82 15.31
CA HIS A 336 -12.63 27.22 14.15
C HIS A 336 -14.08 27.56 14.52
N HIS A 337 -14.57 27.08 15.68
CA HIS A 337 -15.94 27.28 16.14
C HIS A 337 -16.11 28.52 17.04
N ARG A 338 -15.02 29.15 17.48
CA ARG A 338 -15.03 30.21 18.51
C ARG A 338 -15.89 31.40 18.14
N LYS A 339 -15.94 31.78 16.87
CA LYS A 339 -16.67 32.97 16.37
C LYS A 339 -18.06 32.65 15.86
N ASP A 340 -18.43 31.37 15.79
CA ASP A 340 -19.75 30.96 15.32
C ASP A 340 -20.73 30.77 16.49
N PRO A 341 -21.67 31.70 16.72
CA PRO A 341 -22.60 31.61 17.85
C PRO A 341 -23.58 30.44 17.70
N PHE A 342 -23.88 30.01 16.48
CA PHE A 342 -24.83 28.92 16.23
C PHE A 342 -24.18 27.57 16.56
N VAL A 343 -22.92 27.37 16.17
CA VAL A 343 -22.15 26.17 16.55
C VAL A 343 -21.94 26.12 18.08
N LYS A 344 -21.62 27.25 18.72
CA LYS A 344 -21.52 27.33 20.20
C LYS A 344 -22.83 26.93 20.88
N LEU A 345 -23.97 27.44 20.38
CA LEU A 345 -25.30 27.09 20.91
C LEU A 345 -25.60 25.61 20.69
N ALA A 346 -25.29 25.06 19.53
CA ALA A 346 -25.48 23.64 19.24
C ALA A 346 -24.64 22.74 20.18
N LYS A 347 -23.36 23.08 20.42
CA LYS A 347 -22.49 22.39 21.38
C LYS A 347 -23.10 22.41 22.78
N LYS A 348 -23.55 23.56 23.25
CA LYS A 348 -24.17 23.70 24.58
C LYS A 348 -25.43 22.84 24.71
N ASN A 349 -26.31 22.87 23.71
CA ASN A 349 -27.53 22.07 23.69
C ASN A 349 -27.22 20.55 23.69
N ALA A 350 -26.16 20.14 22.99
CA ALA A 350 -25.71 18.76 22.93
C ALA A 350 -24.81 18.34 24.10
N LYS A 351 -24.45 19.27 24.99
CA LYS A 351 -23.46 19.07 26.08
C LYS A 351 -22.09 18.62 25.56
N TYR A 352 -21.66 19.24 24.46
CA TYR A 352 -20.38 18.99 23.77
C TYR A 352 -19.37 20.13 23.97
N ASP A 353 -19.61 20.99 24.94
CA ASP A 353 -18.82 22.17 25.29
C ASP A 353 -17.94 21.96 26.54
N ASN A 354 -17.89 20.76 27.12
CA ASN A 354 -17.04 20.45 28.25
C ASN A 354 -15.73 19.79 27.81
N VAL A 355 -14.63 20.54 27.90
CA VAL A 355 -13.29 20.15 27.45
C VAL A 355 -12.70 19.03 28.32
N GLU A 356 -12.79 19.17 29.67
CA GLU A 356 -12.30 18.16 30.59
C GLU A 356 -12.96 16.81 30.34
N LYS A 357 -14.30 16.83 30.19
CA LYS A 357 -15.04 15.60 29.89
C LYS A 357 -14.60 14.95 28.60
N GLU A 358 -14.35 15.72 27.53
CA GLU A 358 -13.90 15.18 26.26
C GLU A 358 -12.53 14.51 26.41
N VAL A 359 -11.56 15.16 27.04
CA VAL A 359 -10.23 14.61 27.31
C VAL A 359 -10.28 13.34 28.15
N VAL A 360 -11.06 13.34 29.25
CA VAL A 360 -11.19 12.17 30.15
C VAL A 360 -11.88 11.00 29.43
N ASP A 361 -12.92 11.28 28.67
CA ASP A 361 -13.62 10.26 27.89
C ASP A 361 -12.71 9.63 26.84
N ASP A 362 -11.85 10.41 26.16
CA ASP A 362 -10.90 9.94 25.16
C ASP A 362 -9.86 9.00 25.77
N ILE A 363 -9.30 9.39 26.91
CA ILE A 363 -8.30 8.59 27.64
C ILE A 363 -8.93 7.29 28.17
N SER A 364 -10.14 7.37 28.72
CA SER A 364 -10.85 6.20 29.23
C SER A 364 -11.18 5.20 28.10
N TRP A 365 -11.60 5.74 26.95
CA TRP A 365 -11.86 4.91 25.75
C TRP A 365 -10.57 4.24 25.28
N LEU A 366 -9.46 4.98 25.23
CA LEU A 366 -8.16 4.48 24.82
C LEU A 366 -7.69 3.33 25.74
N GLN A 367 -7.73 3.52 27.06
CA GLN A 367 -7.38 2.50 28.05
C GLN A 367 -8.18 1.20 27.84
N LYS A 368 -9.49 1.35 27.64
CA LYS A 368 -10.41 0.22 27.43
C LYS A 368 -10.04 -0.59 26.16
N HIS A 369 -9.69 0.07 25.06
CA HIS A 369 -9.52 -0.59 23.78
C HIS A 369 -8.08 -1.04 23.52
N VAL A 370 -7.09 -0.41 24.16
CA VAL A 370 -5.69 -0.86 24.11
C VAL A 370 -5.52 -2.13 24.96
N GLY A 371 -6.14 -2.18 26.15
CA GLY A 371 -5.99 -3.31 27.07
C GLY A 371 -4.53 -3.55 27.41
N ASP A 372 -4.07 -4.78 27.30
CA ASP A 372 -2.69 -5.20 27.62
C ASP A 372 -1.70 -4.91 26.47
N ARG A 373 -2.16 -4.44 25.32
CA ARG A 373 -1.34 -4.11 24.14
C ARG A 373 -0.60 -2.80 24.35
N LYS A 374 0.32 -2.50 23.45
CA LYS A 374 1.02 -1.20 23.43
C LYS A 374 0.21 -0.19 22.61
N GLY A 375 -0.26 0.87 23.24
CA GLY A 375 -0.93 1.99 22.60
C GLY A 375 0.05 3.10 22.27
N VAL A 376 0.06 3.56 21.03
CA VAL A 376 0.94 4.65 20.55
C VAL A 376 0.06 5.76 19.99
N ILE A 377 0.15 6.95 20.58
CA ILE A 377 -0.58 8.15 20.16
C ILE A 377 0.39 9.04 19.39
N VAL A 378 0.12 9.28 18.13
CA VAL A 378 0.93 10.13 17.25
C VAL A 378 0.37 11.55 17.30
N SER A 379 1.23 12.53 17.60
CA SER A 379 0.81 13.93 17.67
C SER A 379 0.22 14.41 16.35
N GLY A 380 -1.03 14.80 16.36
CA GLY A 380 -1.80 15.29 15.22
C GLY A 380 -2.13 16.79 15.30
N ASN A 381 -2.82 17.29 14.30
CA ASN A 381 -3.24 18.70 14.29
C ASN A 381 -4.45 18.95 15.20
N HIS A 382 -5.30 17.96 15.45
CA HIS A 382 -6.44 18.07 16.36
C HIS A 382 -5.99 18.02 17.82
N ASP A 383 -5.03 17.18 18.17
CA ASP A 383 -4.45 17.14 19.52
C ASP A 383 -3.92 18.54 19.93
N ASN A 384 -3.44 19.32 18.97
CA ASN A 384 -2.96 20.69 19.18
C ASN A 384 -4.08 21.71 19.45
N PHE A 385 -5.34 21.33 19.33
CA PHE A 385 -6.45 22.26 19.66
C PHE A 385 -6.50 22.58 21.14
N LEU A 386 -6.18 21.65 22.00
CA LEU A 386 -6.10 21.91 23.44
C LEU A 386 -5.00 22.94 23.77
N TRP A 387 -3.82 22.82 23.12
CA TRP A 387 -2.76 23.85 23.28
C TRP A 387 -3.24 25.24 22.85
N ARG A 388 -3.90 25.32 21.68
CA ARG A 388 -4.44 26.59 21.16
C ARG A 388 -5.56 27.14 22.03
N TYR A 389 -6.35 26.28 22.64
CA TYR A 389 -7.38 26.69 23.59
C TYR A 389 -6.74 27.41 24.79
N ILE A 390 -5.71 26.83 25.38
CA ILE A 390 -5.02 27.44 26.54
C ILE A 390 -4.26 28.72 26.14
N ALA A 391 -3.65 28.76 24.96
CA ALA A 391 -2.85 29.91 24.51
C ALA A 391 -3.69 31.12 24.09
N ASP A 392 -4.86 30.88 23.47
CA ASP A 392 -5.62 31.92 22.77
C ASP A 392 -6.91 32.36 23.49
N MET A 393 -7.44 31.57 24.44
CA MET A 393 -8.70 31.88 25.15
C MET A 393 -8.46 32.60 26.48
N ASP A 394 -9.35 33.52 26.82
CA ASP A 394 -9.48 33.98 28.19
C ASP A 394 -10.46 33.05 28.94
N TRP A 395 -9.98 32.37 29.98
CA TRP A 395 -10.80 31.46 30.78
C TRP A 395 -12.05 32.12 31.38
N LYS A 396 -12.06 33.46 31.55
CA LYS A 396 -13.22 34.20 32.06
C LYS A 396 -14.40 34.22 31.06
N GLU A 397 -14.13 33.98 29.79
CA GLU A 397 -15.15 33.85 28.74
C GLU A 397 -15.71 32.42 28.65
N ASP A 398 -15.10 31.44 29.36
CA ASP A 398 -15.50 30.04 29.38
C ASP A 398 -15.47 29.47 30.80
N LEU A 399 -16.38 29.97 31.63
CA LEU A 399 -16.41 29.66 33.07
C LEU A 399 -16.69 28.18 33.39
N GLU A 400 -17.36 27.47 32.47
CA GLU A 400 -17.63 26.05 32.65
C GLU A 400 -16.35 25.21 32.60
N ASN A 401 -15.40 25.61 31.77
CA ASN A 401 -14.11 24.95 31.62
C ASN A 401 -12.98 25.60 32.43
N ALA A 402 -13.26 26.64 33.22
CA ALA A 402 -12.25 27.47 33.90
C ALA A 402 -11.27 26.67 34.78
N ALA A 403 -11.77 25.71 35.54
CA ALA A 403 -10.94 24.89 36.43
C ALA A 403 -9.94 24.03 35.64
N PHE A 404 -10.41 23.36 34.58
CA PHE A 404 -9.58 22.55 33.69
C PHE A 404 -8.58 23.42 32.92
N TYR A 405 -9.04 24.57 32.38
CA TYR A 405 -8.18 25.55 31.73
C TYR A 405 -7.02 25.98 32.64
N LEU A 406 -7.31 26.44 33.87
CA LEU A 406 -6.30 26.93 34.81
C LEU A 406 -5.31 25.83 35.24
N ALA A 407 -5.80 24.60 35.48
CA ALA A 407 -4.95 23.47 35.80
C ALA A 407 -3.99 23.13 34.64
N THR A 408 -4.49 23.16 33.38
CA THR A 408 -3.70 22.90 32.18
C THR A 408 -2.71 24.03 31.91
N ALA A 409 -3.15 25.30 32.06
CA ALA A 409 -2.27 26.46 31.93
C ALA A 409 -1.13 26.48 32.97
N LEU A 410 -1.42 26.13 34.23
CA LEU A 410 -0.40 26.01 35.26
C LEU A 410 0.66 24.96 34.88
N MET A 411 0.23 23.79 34.43
CA MET A 411 1.14 22.74 33.94
C MET A 411 2.04 23.25 32.80
N MET A 412 1.48 23.95 31.83
CA MET A 412 2.26 24.51 30.72
C MET A 412 3.29 25.53 31.20
N VAL A 413 2.94 26.39 32.15
CA VAL A 413 3.87 27.36 32.78
C VAL A 413 4.99 26.66 33.53
N GLU A 414 4.68 25.61 34.27
CA GLU A 414 5.66 24.85 35.05
C GLU A 414 6.62 24.09 34.14
N SER A 415 6.10 23.42 33.09
CA SER A 415 6.92 22.72 32.11
C SER A 415 7.87 23.68 31.36
N THR A 416 7.43 24.88 31.03
CA THR A 416 8.27 25.92 30.43
C THR A 416 9.39 26.41 31.33
N ARG A 417 9.14 26.49 32.67
CA ARG A 417 10.18 26.87 33.63
C ARG A 417 11.31 25.84 33.76
N MET A 418 11.01 24.57 33.52
CA MET A 418 11.99 23.49 33.62
C MET A 418 12.88 23.37 32.36
N THR A 419 12.52 23.99 31.26
CA THR A 419 13.29 23.97 30.02
C THR A 419 14.06 25.27 29.81
N LEU A 420 15.37 25.26 30.17
CA LEU A 420 16.28 26.40 29.99
C LEU A 420 16.49 26.80 28.50
N SER A 421 16.09 25.96 27.56
CA SER A 421 16.29 26.17 26.14
C SER A 421 15.10 26.84 25.42
N GLY A 422 14.00 27.15 26.11
CA GLY A 422 12.82 27.75 25.48
C GLY A 422 12.11 26.91 24.45
N SER A 423 12.49 25.66 24.30
CA SER A 423 11.88 24.73 23.35
C SER A 423 10.97 23.74 24.08
N ALA A 424 9.74 23.71 23.60
CA ALA A 424 8.71 22.72 23.85
C ALA A 424 8.20 22.63 25.29
N THR A 425 7.17 23.41 25.57
CA THR A 425 6.14 23.01 26.55
C THR A 425 5.64 21.62 26.20
N ASP A 426 5.43 20.77 27.18
CA ASP A 426 4.78 19.49 26.96
C ASP A 426 3.42 19.72 26.28
N ASP A 427 3.06 18.85 25.33
CA ASP A 427 1.75 18.86 24.71
C ASP A 427 0.69 18.64 25.82
N PRO A 428 -0.29 19.55 25.98
CA PRO A 428 -1.23 19.46 27.09
C PRO A 428 -2.12 18.21 27.03
N PHE A 429 -2.48 17.73 25.84
CA PHE A 429 -3.22 16.48 25.71
C PHE A 429 -2.37 15.29 26.18
N PHE A 430 -1.10 15.21 25.78
CA PHE A 430 -0.17 14.17 26.19
C PHE A 430 0.13 14.20 27.69
N TYR A 431 0.17 15.40 28.30
CA TYR A 431 0.26 15.52 29.74
C TYR A 431 -0.92 14.83 30.44
N TRP A 432 -2.15 15.11 30.00
CA TRP A 432 -3.35 14.48 30.56
C TRP A 432 -3.39 12.97 30.29
N VAL A 433 -2.99 12.50 29.11
CA VAL A 433 -2.82 11.07 28.85
C VAL A 433 -1.86 10.46 29.88
N ASN A 434 -0.68 11.02 30.05
CA ASN A 434 0.32 10.50 31.00
C ASN A 434 -0.14 10.54 32.45
N LYS A 435 -0.91 11.54 32.83
CA LYS A 435 -1.46 11.69 34.17
C LYS A 435 -2.59 10.71 34.49
N LEU A 436 -3.42 10.39 33.51
CA LEU A 436 -4.63 9.58 33.66
C LEU A 436 -4.50 8.14 33.18
N LYS A 437 -3.44 7.79 32.46
CA LYS A 437 -3.27 6.46 31.87
C LYS A 437 -3.15 5.31 32.89
N GLY A 438 -2.89 5.58 34.16
CA GLY A 438 -2.69 4.55 35.17
C GLY A 438 -1.59 3.56 34.77
N ASN A 439 -1.90 2.26 34.79
CA ASN A 439 -0.99 1.17 34.43
C ASN A 439 -1.05 0.81 32.94
N SER A 440 -1.82 1.54 32.13
CA SER A 440 -1.93 1.26 30.68
C SER A 440 -0.61 1.52 29.96
N ASN A 441 -0.25 0.63 29.03
CA ASN A 441 0.98 0.74 28.25
C ASN A 441 0.79 1.74 27.08
N LEU A 442 0.70 3.02 27.41
CA LEU A 442 0.47 4.12 26.47
C LEU A 442 1.73 4.96 26.30
N ARG A 443 2.11 5.19 25.06
CA ARG A 443 3.20 6.08 24.65
C ARG A 443 2.67 7.19 23.76
N CYS A 444 2.94 8.44 24.12
CA CYS A 444 2.70 9.60 23.27
C CYS A 444 3.96 9.94 22.51
N LEU A 445 3.85 10.13 21.19
CA LEU A 445 4.96 10.49 20.30
C LEU A 445 4.87 11.96 19.95
N ARG A 446 5.93 12.71 20.29
CA ARG A 446 6.08 14.10 19.85
C ARG A 446 6.36 14.16 18.36
N ARG A 447 6.17 15.32 17.75
CA ARG A 447 6.32 15.51 16.30
C ARG A 447 7.75 15.31 15.76
N ASP A 448 8.75 15.43 16.62
CA ASP A 448 10.18 15.26 16.31
C ASP A 448 10.75 13.90 16.73
N GLU A 449 9.90 13.05 17.31
CA GLU A 449 10.28 11.68 17.65
C GLU A 449 10.08 10.75 16.48
N SER A 450 10.96 9.75 16.34
CA SER A 450 10.81 8.63 15.41
C SER A 450 10.27 7.41 16.14
N PHE A 451 9.39 6.67 15.49
CA PHE A 451 8.89 5.39 15.96
C PHE A 451 8.83 4.40 14.80
N GLU A 452 9.83 3.57 14.70
CA GLU A 452 10.00 2.62 13.60
C GLU A 452 9.75 1.18 14.06
N LEU A 453 8.90 0.46 13.34
CA LEU A 453 8.67 -0.99 13.47
C LEU A 453 8.88 -1.65 12.12
N GLY A 454 9.66 -2.72 12.06
CA GLY A 454 9.88 -3.49 10.82
C GLY A 454 10.38 -2.62 9.65
N ASN A 455 11.22 -1.61 9.90
CA ASN A 455 11.72 -0.60 8.97
C ASN A 455 10.60 0.28 8.37
N ILE A 456 9.54 0.51 9.12
CA ILE A 456 8.42 1.39 8.76
C ILE A 456 8.27 2.47 9.81
N GLU A 457 8.36 3.73 9.39
CA GLU A 457 8.16 4.90 10.25
C GLU A 457 6.66 5.13 10.49
N LEU A 458 6.26 5.25 11.76
CA LEU A 458 4.87 5.36 12.21
C LEU A 458 4.59 6.63 13.02
N SER A 459 5.58 7.51 13.22
CA SER A 459 5.44 8.71 14.05
C SER A 459 4.86 9.93 13.32
N MET A 460 4.78 9.88 12.00
CA MET A 460 4.33 11.03 11.20
C MET A 460 2.81 11.01 11.04
N HIS A 461 2.12 12.02 11.60
CA HIS A 461 0.68 12.15 11.37
C HIS A 461 0.34 12.45 9.91
N GLY A 462 1.04 13.36 9.27
CA GLY A 462 0.82 13.66 7.84
C GLY A 462 0.36 15.09 7.55
N ASP A 463 0.02 15.88 8.55
CA ASP A 463 -0.34 17.31 8.43
C ASP A 463 0.91 18.19 8.15
N GLN A 464 2.07 17.76 8.66
CA GLN A 464 3.35 18.42 8.44
C GLN A 464 4.23 17.59 7.49
N GLY A 465 4.79 18.29 6.52
CA GLY A 465 5.79 17.78 5.58
C GLY A 465 7.20 18.24 5.93
N PRO A 466 8.19 17.92 5.08
CA PRO A 466 9.57 18.33 5.30
C PRO A 466 9.70 19.84 5.56
N ASN A 467 10.51 20.22 6.55
CA ASN A 467 10.76 21.59 6.98
C ASN A 467 9.49 22.35 7.45
N GLY A 468 8.50 21.65 8.01
CA GLY A 468 7.26 22.25 8.48
C GLY A 468 6.28 22.69 7.38
N ALA A 469 6.54 22.33 6.12
CA ALA A 469 5.59 22.59 5.03
C ALA A 469 4.30 21.76 5.23
N ARG A 470 3.24 22.14 4.51
CA ARG A 470 2.00 21.34 4.51
C ARG A 470 2.30 19.89 4.08
N GLY A 471 1.86 18.94 4.89
CA GLY A 471 2.07 17.52 4.66
C GLY A 471 1.19 16.95 3.55
N SER A 472 1.65 15.89 2.96
CA SER A 472 0.91 15.04 2.00
C SER A 472 1.71 13.77 1.72
N ARG A 473 1.08 12.74 1.19
CA ARG A 473 1.78 11.53 0.70
C ARG A 473 2.91 11.88 -0.27
N GLN A 474 2.68 12.83 -1.18
CA GLN A 474 3.67 13.25 -2.19
C GLN A 474 4.90 13.91 -1.58
N ASN A 475 4.72 14.65 -0.48
CA ASN A 475 5.83 15.28 0.23
C ASN A 475 6.57 14.26 1.08
N LEU A 476 5.84 13.46 1.85
CA LEU A 476 6.42 12.53 2.83
C LEU A 476 7.08 11.30 2.19
N ARG A 477 6.64 10.84 1.00
CA ARG A 477 7.39 9.79 0.27
C ARG A 477 8.84 10.18 -0.04
N ARG A 478 9.17 11.49 -0.02
CA ARG A 478 10.52 12.02 -0.31
C ARG A 478 11.46 11.94 0.89
N VAL A 479 10.95 11.63 2.07
CA VAL A 479 11.77 11.45 3.28
C VAL A 479 12.71 10.24 3.14
N GLY A 480 12.42 9.33 2.22
CA GLY A 480 13.32 8.22 1.89
C GLY A 480 13.14 6.98 2.75
N VAL A 481 12.31 7.04 3.80
CA VAL A 481 11.89 5.90 4.61
C VAL A 481 10.46 5.48 4.25
N LYS A 482 10.16 4.21 4.45
CA LYS A 482 8.78 3.74 4.31
C LYS A 482 7.98 4.19 5.52
N SER A 483 6.75 4.66 5.30
CA SER A 483 5.93 5.21 6.39
C SER A 483 4.44 4.84 6.25
N ILE A 484 3.73 4.90 7.39
CA ILE A 484 2.28 4.93 7.44
C ILE A 484 1.88 6.23 8.13
N ILE A 485 1.00 7.02 7.50
CA ILE A 485 0.57 8.34 7.96
C ILE A 485 -0.96 8.43 7.99
N GLY A 486 -1.53 9.42 8.69
CA GLY A 486 -2.95 9.78 8.77
C GLY A 486 -3.29 11.09 8.07
N HIS A 487 -4.10 11.94 8.72
CA HIS A 487 -4.45 13.33 8.44
C HIS A 487 -5.51 13.58 7.37
N SER A 488 -5.37 13.06 6.17
CA SER A 488 -6.24 13.51 5.07
C SER A 488 -7.56 12.76 4.97
N HIS A 489 -7.79 11.74 5.78
CA HIS A 489 -8.93 10.82 5.73
C HIS A 489 -9.11 10.09 4.39
N SER A 490 -8.19 10.31 3.45
CA SER A 490 -8.21 9.80 2.08
C SER A 490 -7.09 8.78 1.91
N PRO A 491 -7.34 7.48 2.13
CA PRO A 491 -6.30 6.48 2.09
C PRO A 491 -5.61 6.41 0.73
N GLY A 492 -4.37 5.95 0.75
CA GLY A 492 -3.62 5.82 -0.48
C GLY A 492 -2.22 5.28 -0.29
N ILE A 493 -1.65 4.85 -1.42
CA ILE A 493 -0.29 4.34 -1.50
C ILE A 493 0.45 5.11 -2.59
N GLU A 494 1.52 5.79 -2.21
CA GLU A 494 2.41 6.49 -3.11
C GLU A 494 3.85 6.12 -2.77
N GLU A 495 4.41 5.17 -3.55
CA GLU A 495 5.76 4.64 -3.31
C GLU A 495 5.94 4.06 -1.89
N GLY A 496 6.87 4.61 -1.10
CA GLY A 496 7.11 4.18 0.29
C GLY A 496 6.08 4.69 1.30
N CYS A 497 5.28 5.70 0.96
CA CYS A 497 4.30 6.30 1.87
C CYS A 497 2.92 5.67 1.69
N MET A 498 2.38 5.11 2.77
CA MET A 498 1.02 4.61 2.88
C MET A 498 0.24 5.55 3.80
N GLN A 499 -1.01 5.84 3.47
CA GLN A 499 -1.88 6.71 4.26
C GLN A 499 -3.16 5.97 4.62
N VAL A 500 -3.54 6.03 5.89
CA VAL A 500 -4.82 5.51 6.38
C VAL A 500 -5.98 6.48 6.06
N GLY A 501 -7.18 6.04 6.29
CA GLY A 501 -8.39 6.84 6.15
C GLY A 501 -8.85 7.47 7.46
N THR A 502 -10.14 7.34 7.77
CA THR A 502 -10.72 7.81 9.02
C THR A 502 -11.54 6.71 9.71
N SER A 503 -11.75 6.86 11.01
CA SER A 503 -12.66 6.02 11.81
C SER A 503 -14.04 6.65 12.00
N THR A 504 -14.28 7.85 11.46
CA THR A 504 -15.53 8.60 11.60
C THR A 504 -16.54 8.25 10.50
N PRO A 505 -17.80 8.70 10.61
CA PRO A 505 -18.68 8.79 9.44
C PRO A 505 -18.02 9.57 8.31
N LEU A 506 -18.29 9.19 7.05
CA LEU A 506 -17.65 9.80 5.88
C LEU A 506 -18.15 11.23 5.58
N LYS A 507 -19.12 11.71 6.36
CA LYS A 507 -19.62 13.07 6.32
C LYS A 507 -19.64 13.65 7.73
N LEU A 508 -18.87 14.71 7.94
CA LEU A 508 -18.88 15.54 9.12
C LEU A 508 -19.19 16.99 8.72
N GLU A 509 -19.37 17.88 9.69
CA GLU A 509 -19.76 19.28 9.46
C GLU A 509 -18.82 20.04 8.51
N TYR A 510 -17.53 19.73 8.55
CA TYR A 510 -16.48 20.46 7.83
C TYR A 510 -16.08 19.88 6.47
N ASN A 511 -16.57 18.70 6.07
CA ASN A 511 -16.28 18.14 4.75
C ASN A 511 -17.46 18.26 3.79
N SER A 512 -17.76 19.46 3.35
CA SER A 512 -18.80 19.72 2.35
C SER A 512 -18.29 19.48 0.93
N GLY A 513 -19.21 19.14 0.00
CA GLY A 513 -18.88 18.88 -1.40
C GLY A 513 -18.38 17.45 -1.67
N PRO A 514 -17.78 17.18 -2.85
CA PRO A 514 -17.22 15.87 -3.18
C PRO A 514 -16.12 15.47 -2.21
N SER A 515 -16.14 14.20 -1.77
CA SER A 515 -15.20 13.67 -0.76
C SER A 515 -14.50 12.41 -1.25
N SER A 516 -13.24 12.29 -0.89
CA SER A 516 -12.43 11.08 -1.07
C SER A 516 -12.19 10.33 0.24
N TRP A 517 -12.93 10.69 1.29
CA TRP A 517 -12.84 10.03 2.58
C TRP A 517 -13.27 8.58 2.51
N LEU A 518 -12.57 7.74 3.28
CA LEU A 518 -12.86 6.32 3.38
C LEU A 518 -12.49 5.81 4.78
N ASN A 519 -13.33 4.96 5.35
CA ASN A 519 -12.94 4.20 6.53
C ASN A 519 -11.85 3.21 6.14
N CYS A 520 -10.65 3.35 6.69
CA CYS A 520 -9.52 2.53 6.30
C CYS A 520 -8.42 2.57 7.35
N HIS A 521 -8.01 1.40 7.82
CA HIS A 521 -6.84 1.19 8.66
C HIS A 521 -5.66 0.68 7.83
N ALA A 522 -4.50 0.54 8.45
CA ALA A 522 -3.37 -0.16 7.84
C ALA A 522 -2.82 -1.21 8.81
N ILE A 523 -2.46 -2.35 8.27
CA ILE A 523 -1.75 -3.38 9.01
C ILE A 523 -0.28 -3.41 8.62
N LEU A 524 0.58 -3.52 9.63
CA LEU A 524 1.99 -3.84 9.50
C LEU A 524 2.21 -5.26 10.02
N TYR A 525 2.45 -6.19 9.10
CA TYR A 525 2.66 -7.59 9.40
C TYR A 525 4.03 -7.87 10.03
N ALA A 526 4.17 -9.01 10.70
CA ALA A 526 5.42 -9.47 11.31
C ALA A 526 6.61 -9.48 10.33
N ASN A 527 6.37 -9.76 9.06
CA ASN A 527 7.38 -9.77 7.99
C ASN A 527 7.73 -8.36 7.45
N GLY A 528 7.26 -7.27 8.05
CA GLY A 528 7.51 -5.89 7.63
C GLY A 528 6.72 -5.45 6.37
N LYS A 529 5.81 -6.27 5.85
CA LYS A 529 4.91 -5.87 4.76
C LYS A 529 3.68 -5.16 5.31
N ARG A 530 3.04 -4.36 4.45
CA ARG A 530 1.90 -3.51 4.83
C ARG A 530 0.74 -3.72 3.88
N SER A 531 -0.48 -3.58 4.39
CA SER A 531 -1.70 -3.54 3.59
C SER A 531 -2.67 -2.49 4.15
N LEU A 532 -3.45 -1.85 3.28
CA LEU A 532 -4.61 -1.07 3.69
C LEU A 532 -5.80 -1.99 3.90
N LEU A 533 -6.60 -1.68 4.92
CA LEU A 533 -7.81 -2.40 5.31
C LEU A 533 -9.00 -1.43 5.22
N PRO A 534 -9.57 -1.23 4.02
CA PRO A 534 -10.73 -0.37 3.84
C PRO A 534 -12.02 -0.98 4.36
#